data_c4413259b4dfaf211c1f26815cf322ab
#
_entry.id   c4413259b4dfaf211c1f26815cf322ab
#
_cell.length_a   1.000
_cell.length_b   1.000
_cell.length_c   1.000
_cell.angle_alpha   90.00
_cell.angle_beta   90.00
_cell.angle_gamma   90.00
#
_symmetry.space_group_name_H-M   'P 1'
#
loop_
_entity.id
_entity.type
_entity.pdbx_description
1 polymer ?
#
loop_
_entity_poly.entity_id
_entity_poly.type
_entity_poly.pdbx_seq_one_letter_code
_entity_poly.pdbx_strand_id
1 'polypeptide(L)'
;SGFQFNMSVGYDLDGIKLEKVDRFIEGMKDASAAPIFNECRQWLLDNLDRFDNLTKEDVESISPEICNCATLSTLHGCPPQEIERIASYLLTEKKVHTFIKCNPTLLGYEYARKLMDDMGYDYVAFGDFHFRDDLQYTDAVPMLQRLQKLADKKGLEFGVKITNTFPVDVKQNELPSEEMYMSGKSLYALSMSVAQKLAKDFDGKLRISYSGGADYFNITKIVDAGIWPVTMATTMLKPGGYERLEQIGQLFKAKEAAAFAGVSAEKVEAMVEAAKSDKHHVKAVKPLPSRKVKKPVPLTDCFIAPC
;
A
#
# COMPACT_ATOMS: atom_id res chain seq x y z
N SER A 1 -11.18 -14.63 -7.60
CA SER A 1 -10.45 -13.70 -6.71
C SER A 1 -11.45 -12.77 -6.05
N GLY A 2 -11.45 -12.71 -4.72
CA GLY A 2 -12.32 -11.85 -3.93
C GLY A 2 -11.55 -10.67 -3.32
N PHE A 3 -12.23 -9.92 -2.47
CA PHE A 3 -11.61 -8.92 -1.63
C PHE A 3 -10.81 -9.61 -0.51
N GLN A 4 -9.66 -9.04 -0.18
CA GLN A 4 -8.89 -9.44 0.97
C GLN A 4 -8.93 -8.31 2.01
N PHE A 5 -9.43 -8.60 3.19
CA PHE A 5 -9.35 -7.70 4.31
C PHE A 5 -7.96 -7.80 4.96
N ASN A 6 -7.41 -6.67 5.37
CA ASN A 6 -6.11 -6.59 6.00
C ASN A 6 -6.15 -5.53 7.10
N MET A 7 -5.73 -5.91 8.30
CA MET A 7 -5.63 -4.98 9.42
C MET A 7 -4.46 -4.03 9.20
N SER A 8 -4.63 -2.76 9.52
CA SER A 8 -3.53 -1.81 9.62
C SER A 8 -3.26 -1.53 11.09
N VAL A 9 -2.04 -1.82 11.50
CA VAL A 9 -1.59 -1.65 12.89
C VAL A 9 -0.45 -0.64 12.89
N GLY A 10 -0.57 0.42 13.69
CA GLY A 10 0.39 1.53 13.66
C GLY A 10 0.49 2.24 15.01
N TYR A 11 1.25 1.66 15.92
CA TYR A 11 1.69 2.20 17.21
C TYR A 11 3.08 1.67 17.53
N ASP A 12 3.69 2.16 18.63
CA ASP A 12 4.76 1.43 19.30
C ASP A 12 4.21 0.11 19.92
N LEU A 13 5.09 -0.75 20.38
CA LEU A 13 4.68 -2.06 20.89
C LEU A 13 3.73 -1.95 22.09
N ASP A 14 3.93 -0.99 22.98
CA ASP A 14 3.07 -0.79 24.14
C ASP A 14 1.67 -0.33 23.73
N GLY A 15 1.60 0.57 22.73
CA GLY A 15 0.34 1.01 22.14
C GLY A 15 -0.44 -0.12 21.46
N ILE A 16 0.25 -1.04 20.79
CA ILE A 16 -0.38 -2.21 20.16
C ILE A 16 -0.92 -3.19 21.21
N LYS A 17 -0.29 -3.28 22.37
CA LYS A 17 -0.74 -4.11 23.49
C LYS A 17 -1.89 -3.51 24.31
N LEU A 18 -2.29 -2.26 24.05
CA LEU A 18 -3.46 -1.69 24.73
C LEU A 18 -4.69 -2.54 24.47
N GLU A 19 -5.50 -2.73 25.51
CA GLU A 19 -6.70 -3.57 25.46
C GLU A 19 -7.60 -3.29 24.25
N LYS A 20 -7.81 -2.02 23.91
CA LYS A 20 -8.64 -1.63 22.77
C LYS A 20 -8.08 -2.11 21.41
N VAL A 21 -6.74 -2.11 21.25
CA VAL A 21 -6.06 -2.55 20.02
C VAL A 21 -6.03 -4.07 19.98
N ASP A 22 -5.74 -4.68 21.13
CA ASP A 22 -5.75 -6.13 21.29
C ASP A 22 -7.12 -6.72 20.95
N ARG A 23 -8.19 -6.17 21.52
CA ARG A 23 -9.58 -6.56 21.24
C ARG A 23 -9.95 -6.38 19.76
N PHE A 24 -9.44 -5.33 19.11
CA PHE A 24 -9.64 -5.15 17.66
C PHE A 24 -8.97 -6.27 16.87
N ILE A 25 -7.71 -6.59 17.18
CA ILE A 25 -6.97 -7.64 16.47
C ILE A 25 -7.66 -9.00 16.65
N GLU A 26 -7.99 -9.36 17.89
CA GLU A 26 -8.65 -10.64 18.17
C GLU A 26 -10.07 -10.71 17.56
N GLY A 27 -10.82 -9.60 17.60
CA GLY A 27 -12.15 -9.52 16.98
C GLY A 27 -12.12 -9.59 15.45
N MET A 28 -11.04 -9.15 14.81
CA MET A 28 -10.86 -9.32 13.36
C MET A 28 -10.48 -10.76 13.02
N LYS A 29 -9.76 -11.46 13.88
CA LYS A 29 -9.45 -12.89 13.72
C LYS A 29 -10.68 -13.76 13.91
N ASP A 30 -11.51 -13.41 14.88
CA ASP A 30 -12.80 -14.07 15.13
C ASP A 30 -13.83 -13.06 15.68
N ALA A 31 -14.78 -12.68 14.86
CA ALA A 31 -15.85 -11.75 15.19
C ALA A 31 -17.08 -12.43 15.80
N SER A 32 -17.06 -13.74 16.05
CA SER A 32 -18.24 -14.49 16.53
C SER A 32 -18.83 -13.93 17.84
N ALA A 33 -17.98 -13.41 18.73
CA ALA A 33 -18.37 -12.77 19.98
C ALA A 33 -18.56 -11.25 19.87
N ALA A 34 -18.31 -10.64 18.69
CA ALA A 34 -18.44 -9.21 18.52
C ALA A 34 -19.91 -8.80 18.35
N PRO A 35 -20.47 -7.92 19.23
CA PRO A 35 -21.87 -7.53 19.15
C PRO A 35 -22.25 -6.97 17.77
N ILE A 36 -21.43 -6.08 17.22
CA ILE A 36 -21.70 -5.45 15.91
C ILE A 36 -21.78 -6.47 14.77
N PHE A 37 -20.96 -7.53 14.79
CA PHE A 37 -21.01 -8.58 13.77
C PHE A 37 -22.37 -9.29 13.80
N ASN A 38 -22.82 -9.66 15.00
CA ASN A 38 -24.09 -10.35 15.21
C ASN A 38 -25.29 -9.43 14.89
N GLU A 39 -25.22 -8.15 15.27
CA GLU A 39 -26.25 -7.15 14.93
C GLU A 39 -26.35 -6.94 13.41
N CYS A 40 -25.23 -6.79 12.72
CA CYS A 40 -25.24 -6.65 11.27
C CYS A 40 -25.78 -7.89 10.56
N ARG A 41 -25.39 -9.08 11.01
CA ARG A 41 -25.89 -10.36 10.48
C ARG A 41 -27.39 -10.51 10.68
N GLN A 42 -27.89 -10.20 11.87
CA GLN A 42 -29.32 -10.23 12.17
C GLN A 42 -30.08 -9.20 11.32
N TRP A 43 -29.53 -7.97 11.21
CA TRP A 43 -30.15 -6.95 10.37
C TRP A 43 -30.27 -7.38 8.91
N LEU A 44 -29.27 -8.03 8.35
CA LEU A 44 -29.34 -8.58 6.98
C LEU A 44 -30.44 -9.63 6.87
N LEU A 45 -30.56 -10.54 7.85
CA LEU A 45 -31.62 -11.56 7.87
C LEU A 45 -33.02 -10.94 7.93
N ASP A 46 -33.18 -9.87 8.72
CA ASP A 46 -34.48 -9.18 8.89
C ASP A 46 -34.86 -8.29 7.69
N ASN A 47 -33.92 -8.04 6.76
CA ASN A 47 -34.11 -7.12 5.63
C ASN A 47 -33.70 -7.76 4.27
N LEU A 48 -33.84 -9.07 4.12
CA LEU A 48 -33.48 -9.77 2.88
C LEU A 48 -34.24 -9.27 1.66
N ASP A 49 -35.50 -8.84 1.87
CA ASP A 49 -36.38 -8.27 0.82
C ASP A 49 -35.86 -6.98 0.18
N ARG A 50 -34.86 -6.35 0.79
CA ARG A 50 -34.22 -5.12 0.27
C ARG A 50 -33.07 -5.41 -0.70
N PHE A 51 -32.71 -6.66 -0.93
CA PHE A 51 -31.57 -7.09 -1.73
C PHE A 51 -32.00 -8.05 -2.84
N ASP A 52 -31.64 -7.74 -4.08
CA ASP A 52 -32.02 -8.55 -5.24
C ASP A 52 -31.28 -9.90 -5.32
N ASN A 53 -30.07 -9.96 -4.77
CA ASN A 53 -29.15 -11.10 -4.96
C ASN A 53 -28.56 -11.62 -3.63
N LEU A 54 -29.24 -11.41 -2.50
CA LEU A 54 -28.81 -11.90 -1.19
C LEU A 54 -29.82 -12.89 -0.65
N THR A 55 -29.38 -14.10 -0.34
CA THR A 55 -30.21 -15.13 0.25
C THR A 55 -29.93 -15.29 1.74
N LYS A 56 -30.82 -15.99 2.44
CA LYS A 56 -30.61 -16.35 3.85
C LYS A 56 -29.34 -17.18 4.01
N GLU A 57 -29.15 -18.15 3.13
CA GLU A 57 -27.99 -19.03 3.10
C GLU A 57 -26.68 -18.26 2.92
N ASP A 58 -26.69 -17.21 2.07
CA ASP A 58 -25.53 -16.33 1.91
C ASP A 58 -25.17 -15.64 3.23
N VAL A 59 -26.17 -15.08 3.93
CA VAL A 59 -25.95 -14.40 5.22
C VAL A 59 -25.47 -15.37 6.30
N GLU A 60 -26.06 -16.56 6.36
CA GLU A 60 -25.66 -17.60 7.32
C GLU A 60 -24.25 -18.14 7.07
N SER A 61 -23.80 -18.12 5.82
CA SER A 61 -22.45 -18.54 5.40
C SER A 61 -21.36 -17.51 5.68
N ILE A 62 -21.70 -16.27 6.06
CA ILE A 62 -20.70 -15.23 6.36
C ILE A 62 -19.83 -15.69 7.53
N SER A 63 -18.53 -15.90 7.26
CA SER A 63 -17.58 -16.32 8.27
C SER A 63 -17.30 -15.19 9.27
N PRO A 64 -17.22 -15.52 10.58
CA PRO A 64 -16.71 -14.57 11.57
C PRO A 64 -15.21 -14.35 11.51
N GLU A 65 -14.46 -15.21 10.82
CA GLU A 65 -13.03 -15.03 10.58
C GLU A 65 -12.81 -13.98 9.47
N ILE A 66 -12.76 -12.70 9.89
CA ILE A 66 -12.73 -11.56 8.97
C ILE A 66 -11.35 -11.41 8.33
N CYS A 67 -10.29 -11.48 9.16
CA CYS A 67 -8.93 -11.20 8.72
C CYS A 67 -7.88 -11.82 9.63
N ASN A 68 -6.90 -12.49 9.04
CA ASN A 68 -5.74 -13.05 9.75
C ASN A 68 -4.41 -12.39 9.31
N CYS A 69 -4.47 -11.22 8.71
CA CYS A 69 -3.32 -10.52 8.15
C CYS A 69 -3.23 -9.08 8.67
N ALA A 70 -2.04 -8.66 9.07
CA ALA A 70 -1.78 -7.30 9.53
C ALA A 70 -0.66 -6.63 8.73
N THR A 71 -0.87 -5.36 8.38
CA THR A 71 0.20 -4.49 7.89
C THR A 71 0.64 -3.56 9.01
N LEU A 72 1.90 -3.68 9.41
CA LEU A 72 2.54 -2.77 10.35
C LEU A 72 2.92 -1.48 9.63
N SER A 73 2.34 -0.37 10.04
CA SER A 73 2.66 0.96 9.56
C SER A 73 3.25 1.77 10.71
N THR A 74 4.56 1.94 10.72
CA THR A 74 5.27 2.73 11.72
C THR A 74 5.33 4.20 11.32
N LEU A 75 5.55 5.06 12.31
CA LEU A 75 5.85 6.47 12.08
C LEU A 75 7.22 6.62 11.41
N HIS A 76 7.45 7.77 10.75
CA HIS A 76 8.78 8.17 10.32
C HIS A 76 9.72 8.21 11.52
N GLY A 77 10.98 7.82 11.33
CA GLY A 77 11.98 7.76 12.40
C GLY A 77 11.83 6.59 13.38
N CYS A 78 10.93 5.63 13.13
CA CYS A 78 10.81 4.46 14.00
C CYS A 78 12.09 3.58 13.92
N PRO A 79 12.76 3.29 15.04
CA PRO A 79 13.98 2.49 15.02
C PRO A 79 13.75 1.07 14.50
N PRO A 80 14.72 0.47 13.76
CA PRO A 80 14.57 -0.88 13.21
C PRO A 80 14.31 -1.94 14.29
N GLN A 81 14.89 -1.79 15.47
CA GLN A 81 14.67 -2.70 16.61
C GLN A 81 13.21 -2.69 17.08
N GLU A 82 12.56 -1.52 17.08
CA GLU A 82 11.16 -1.42 17.47
C GLU A 82 10.25 -2.01 16.39
N ILE A 83 10.53 -1.76 15.11
CA ILE A 83 9.83 -2.38 14.00
C ILE A 83 9.90 -3.91 14.12
N GLU A 84 11.09 -4.46 14.39
CA GLU A 84 11.31 -5.90 14.54
C GLU A 84 10.56 -6.47 15.76
N ARG A 85 10.58 -5.76 16.90
CA ARG A 85 9.83 -6.17 18.10
C ARG A 85 8.32 -6.25 17.84
N ILE A 86 7.75 -5.24 17.18
CA ILE A 86 6.33 -5.22 16.85
C ILE A 86 5.97 -6.34 15.88
N ALA A 87 6.74 -6.49 14.80
CA ALA A 87 6.49 -7.54 13.81
C ALA A 87 6.63 -8.95 14.45
N SER A 88 7.62 -9.15 15.31
CA SER A 88 7.79 -10.39 16.06
C SER A 88 6.60 -10.67 16.96
N TYR A 89 6.06 -9.67 17.66
CA TYR A 89 4.86 -9.80 18.49
C TYR A 89 3.64 -10.22 17.66
N LEU A 90 3.43 -9.59 16.49
CA LEU A 90 2.33 -9.96 15.59
C LEU A 90 2.46 -11.41 15.11
N LEU A 91 3.67 -11.85 14.77
CA LEU A 91 3.93 -13.21 14.31
C LEU A 91 3.84 -14.26 15.43
N THR A 92 4.32 -13.96 16.65
CA THR A 92 4.46 -14.94 17.72
C THR A 92 3.24 -14.99 18.64
N GLU A 93 2.77 -13.84 19.08
CA GLU A 93 1.68 -13.74 20.07
C GLU A 93 0.33 -13.65 19.38
N LYS A 94 0.19 -12.78 18.37
CA LYS A 94 -1.06 -12.62 17.64
C LYS A 94 -1.27 -13.68 16.55
N LYS A 95 -0.20 -14.32 16.09
CA LYS A 95 -0.23 -15.40 15.09
C LYS A 95 -0.96 -14.99 13.81
N VAL A 96 -0.66 -13.78 13.33
CA VAL A 96 -1.21 -13.23 12.09
C VAL A 96 -0.12 -13.11 11.03
N HIS A 97 -0.48 -13.32 9.78
CA HIS A 97 0.38 -12.97 8.63
C HIS A 97 0.76 -11.50 8.73
N THR A 98 2.02 -11.17 8.56
CA THR A 98 2.52 -9.82 8.87
C THR A 98 3.28 -9.22 7.71
N PHE A 99 2.90 -7.98 7.34
CA PHE A 99 3.59 -7.18 6.34
C PHE A 99 4.08 -5.88 6.95
N ILE A 100 5.34 -5.52 6.71
CA ILE A 100 5.89 -4.23 7.14
C ILE A 100 5.73 -3.22 6.01
N LYS A 101 5.07 -2.10 6.29
CA LYS A 101 4.94 -1.01 5.33
C LYS A 101 6.22 -0.19 5.31
N CYS A 102 6.86 -0.15 4.15
CA CYS A 102 8.14 0.52 3.95
C CYS A 102 7.96 1.92 3.35
N ASN A 103 8.94 2.78 3.59
CA ASN A 103 8.99 4.12 3.04
C ASN A 103 9.80 4.16 1.73
N PRO A 104 9.51 5.08 0.81
CA PRO A 104 10.34 5.31 -0.39
C PRO A 104 11.77 5.76 -0.03
N THR A 105 11.98 6.27 1.18
CA THR A 105 13.27 6.69 1.72
C THR A 105 14.32 5.57 1.78
N LEU A 106 13.90 4.29 1.74
CA LEU A 106 14.80 3.14 1.57
C LEU A 106 15.68 3.20 0.31
N LEU A 107 15.33 4.05 -0.66
CA LEU A 107 16.14 4.25 -1.88
C LEU A 107 17.40 5.08 -1.64
N GLY A 108 17.42 5.88 -0.58
CA GLY A 108 18.42 6.93 -0.35
C GLY A 108 18.09 8.22 -1.13
N TYR A 109 18.54 9.34 -0.58
CA TYR A 109 18.20 10.68 -1.09
C TYR A 109 18.64 10.90 -2.54
N GLU A 110 19.91 10.60 -2.84
CA GLU A 110 20.49 10.86 -4.17
C GLU A 110 19.74 10.10 -5.28
N TYR A 111 19.39 8.84 -5.04
CA TYR A 111 18.64 8.06 -6.01
C TYR A 111 17.23 8.61 -6.21
N ALA A 112 16.53 8.91 -5.10
CA ALA A 112 15.17 9.43 -5.18
C ALA A 112 15.14 10.80 -5.86
N ARG A 113 16.08 11.70 -5.53
CA ARG A 113 16.17 13.03 -6.16
C ARG A 113 16.42 12.91 -7.66
N LYS A 114 17.42 12.13 -8.04
CA LYS A 114 17.73 11.92 -9.45
C LYS A 114 16.56 11.34 -10.24
N LEU A 115 15.89 10.32 -9.70
CA LEU A 115 14.75 9.70 -10.37
C LEU A 115 13.61 10.70 -10.57
N MET A 116 13.30 11.51 -9.56
CA MET A 116 12.26 12.53 -9.63
C MET A 116 12.60 13.62 -10.66
N ASP A 117 13.85 14.06 -10.71
CA ASP A 117 14.33 15.06 -11.67
C ASP A 117 14.25 14.52 -13.11
N ASP A 118 14.76 13.31 -13.34
CA ASP A 118 14.73 12.64 -14.65
C ASP A 118 13.30 12.46 -15.18
N MET A 119 12.33 12.30 -14.28
CA MET A 119 10.91 12.16 -14.63
C MET A 119 10.15 13.49 -14.75
N GLY A 120 10.83 14.64 -14.60
CA GLY A 120 10.26 15.99 -14.70
C GLY A 120 9.52 16.45 -13.43
N TYR A 121 9.80 15.85 -12.29
CA TYR A 121 9.30 16.27 -10.97
C TYR A 121 10.34 17.10 -10.20
N ASP A 122 11.22 17.81 -10.90
CA ASP A 122 12.27 18.68 -10.37
C ASP A 122 11.74 19.81 -9.47
N TYR A 123 10.49 20.23 -9.70
CA TYR A 123 9.81 21.22 -8.87
C TYR A 123 9.32 20.68 -7.52
N VAL A 124 9.31 19.37 -7.31
CA VAL A 124 8.92 18.77 -6.04
C VAL A 124 10.08 18.90 -5.06
N ALA A 125 9.87 19.71 -4.01
CA ALA A 125 10.90 19.99 -3.03
C ALA A 125 10.88 18.93 -1.91
N PHE A 126 12.04 18.39 -1.57
CA PHE A 126 12.27 17.58 -0.38
C PHE A 126 13.75 17.56 -0.03
N GLY A 127 14.05 17.53 1.27
CA GLY A 127 15.40 17.40 1.79
C GLY A 127 15.79 15.96 2.10
N ASP A 128 16.96 15.80 2.69
CA ASP A 128 17.51 14.49 3.08
C ASP A 128 17.12 14.05 4.51
N PHE A 129 16.40 14.89 5.24
CA PHE A 129 16.04 14.64 6.66
C PHE A 129 15.37 13.28 6.85
N HIS A 130 14.26 13.05 6.15
CA HIS A 130 13.53 11.78 6.26
C HIS A 130 14.36 10.57 5.80
N PHE A 131 15.28 10.76 4.84
CA PHE A 131 16.15 9.68 4.39
C PHE A 131 17.21 9.29 5.42
N ARG A 132 17.59 10.20 6.31
CA ARG A 132 18.53 9.93 7.41
C ARG A 132 17.84 9.38 8.65
N ASP A 133 16.60 9.81 8.88
CA ASP A 133 15.85 9.48 10.10
C ASP A 133 15.09 8.15 9.97
N ASP A 134 14.59 7.83 8.78
CA ASP A 134 13.84 6.61 8.52
C ASP A 134 14.73 5.36 8.52
N LEU A 135 14.10 4.18 8.53
CA LEU A 135 14.75 2.88 8.39
C LEU A 135 15.72 2.87 7.21
N GLN A 136 16.99 2.61 7.48
CA GLN A 136 18.03 2.50 6.47
C GLN A 136 17.96 1.14 5.76
N TYR A 137 18.30 1.10 4.47
CA TYR A 137 18.27 -0.14 3.70
C TYR A 137 19.21 -1.23 4.25
N THR A 138 20.37 -0.81 4.76
CA THR A 138 21.35 -1.68 5.39
C THR A 138 20.85 -2.37 6.67
N ASP A 139 19.93 -1.72 7.39
CA ASP A 139 19.29 -2.27 8.58
C ASP A 139 18.03 -3.06 8.22
N ALA A 140 17.31 -2.62 7.18
CA ALA A 140 16.09 -3.26 6.72
C ALA A 140 16.33 -4.70 6.25
N VAL A 141 17.32 -4.94 5.41
CA VAL A 141 17.55 -6.26 4.81
C VAL A 141 17.82 -7.34 5.88
N PRO A 142 18.76 -7.18 6.82
CA PRO A 142 18.97 -8.18 7.87
C PRO A 142 17.75 -8.38 8.78
N MET A 143 17.04 -7.30 9.11
CA MET A 143 15.81 -7.36 9.91
C MET A 143 14.73 -8.19 9.19
N LEU A 144 14.47 -7.89 7.92
CA LEU A 144 13.48 -8.61 7.11
C LEU A 144 13.83 -10.10 6.96
N GLN A 145 15.13 -10.42 6.82
CA GLN A 145 15.60 -11.82 6.76
C GLN A 145 15.35 -12.58 8.07
N ARG A 146 15.55 -11.94 9.23
CA ARG A 146 15.24 -12.56 10.52
C ARG A 146 13.75 -12.79 10.71
N LEU A 147 12.93 -11.79 10.34
CA LEU A 147 11.47 -11.89 10.43
C LEU A 147 10.90 -12.92 9.46
N GLN A 148 11.44 -13.04 8.24
CA GLN A 148 11.06 -14.11 7.31
C GLN A 148 11.30 -15.48 7.92
N LYS A 149 12.49 -15.73 8.47
CA LYS A 149 12.81 -16.99 9.15
C LYS A 149 11.90 -17.28 10.35
N LEU A 150 11.54 -16.23 11.09
CA LEU A 150 10.61 -16.36 12.22
C LEU A 150 9.20 -16.76 11.73
N ALA A 151 8.71 -16.11 10.68
CA ALA A 151 7.41 -16.42 10.08
C ALA A 151 7.38 -17.85 9.52
N ASP A 152 8.40 -18.25 8.77
CA ASP A 152 8.54 -19.63 8.25
C ASP A 152 8.46 -20.66 9.37
N LYS A 153 9.17 -20.43 10.50
CA LYS A 153 9.13 -21.29 11.68
C LYS A 153 7.74 -21.36 12.31
N LYS A 154 6.93 -20.32 12.16
CA LYS A 154 5.55 -20.26 12.70
C LYS A 154 4.49 -20.71 11.71
N GLY A 155 4.85 -21.06 10.48
CA GLY A 155 3.90 -21.39 9.42
C GLY A 155 3.06 -20.20 8.97
N LEU A 156 3.60 -18.98 9.08
CA LEU A 156 2.93 -17.74 8.72
C LEU A 156 3.59 -17.08 7.52
N GLU A 157 2.83 -16.30 6.79
CA GLU A 157 3.38 -15.48 5.71
C GLU A 157 3.94 -14.19 6.28
N PHE A 158 5.07 -13.77 5.70
CA PHE A 158 5.71 -12.51 5.99
C PHE A 158 6.09 -11.80 4.69
N GLY A 159 6.05 -10.48 4.72
CA GLY A 159 6.44 -9.68 3.57
C GLY A 159 6.52 -8.20 3.89
N VAL A 160 6.58 -7.41 2.83
CA VAL A 160 6.58 -5.96 2.92
C VAL A 160 5.40 -5.38 2.12
N LYS A 161 4.90 -4.24 2.56
CA LYS A 161 3.99 -3.41 1.77
C LYS A 161 4.74 -2.16 1.31
N ILE A 162 4.81 -1.96 0.02
CA ILE A 162 5.50 -0.81 -0.58
C ILE A 162 4.52 0.07 -1.34
N THR A 163 4.49 1.36 -1.10
CA THR A 163 5.20 2.13 -0.08
C THR A 163 4.21 2.95 0.74
N ASN A 164 4.70 3.64 1.80
CA ASN A 164 4.02 4.81 2.32
C ASN A 164 4.01 5.94 1.26
N THR A 165 3.22 6.97 1.52
CA THR A 165 3.32 8.24 0.80
C THR A 165 4.71 8.87 1.02
N PHE A 166 5.12 9.73 0.11
CA PHE A 166 6.43 10.35 0.15
C PHE A 166 6.32 11.79 0.70
N PRO A 167 7.00 12.10 1.82
CA PRO A 167 6.97 13.45 2.38
C PRO A 167 7.70 14.43 1.47
N VAL A 168 7.08 15.56 1.20
CA VAL A 168 7.61 16.64 0.38
C VAL A 168 7.30 17.99 1.02
N ASP A 169 8.17 18.98 0.80
CA ASP A 169 8.04 20.30 1.41
C ASP A 169 6.94 21.12 0.75
N VAL A 170 6.19 21.86 1.55
CA VAL A 170 5.30 22.92 1.08
C VAL A 170 6.13 24.18 0.82
N LYS A 171 6.18 24.64 -0.44
CA LYS A 171 6.99 25.83 -0.84
C LYS A 171 6.15 27.00 -1.34
N GLN A 172 4.90 26.76 -1.72
CA GLN A 172 4.03 27.76 -2.37
C GLN A 172 2.67 27.90 -1.62
N ASN A 173 2.63 27.58 -0.35
CA ASN A 173 1.40 27.58 0.46
C ASN A 173 0.30 26.67 -0.09
N GLU A 174 0.67 25.51 -0.67
CA GLU A 174 -0.27 24.52 -1.20
C GLU A 174 -1.17 23.96 -0.10
N LEU A 175 -0.63 23.84 1.13
CA LEU A 175 -1.33 23.42 2.34
C LEU A 175 -0.90 24.28 3.53
N PRO A 176 -1.71 24.37 4.59
CA PRO A 176 -1.36 25.08 5.83
C PRO A 176 -0.42 24.28 6.75
N SER A 177 0.61 23.65 6.18
CA SER A 177 1.61 22.82 6.86
C SER A 177 2.95 23.02 6.20
N GLU A 178 4.03 22.62 6.87
CA GLU A 178 5.39 22.68 6.29
C GLU A 178 5.64 21.54 5.31
N GLU A 179 4.94 20.43 5.49
CA GLU A 179 5.06 19.22 4.66
C GLU A 179 3.71 18.78 4.11
N MET A 180 3.75 18.11 2.98
CA MET A 180 2.65 17.36 2.39
C MET A 180 3.13 16.00 1.91
N TYR A 181 2.19 15.13 1.50
CA TYR A 181 2.52 13.75 1.15
C TYR A 181 2.19 13.47 -0.31
N MET A 182 3.22 13.21 -1.11
CA MET A 182 3.06 12.82 -2.50
C MET A 182 2.57 11.37 -2.59
N SER A 183 1.57 11.15 -3.47
CA SER A 183 0.96 9.85 -3.71
C SER A 183 0.57 9.66 -5.18
N GLY A 184 -0.05 8.52 -5.50
CA GLY A 184 -0.56 8.25 -6.83
C GLY A 184 0.54 7.98 -7.85
N LYS A 185 0.31 8.37 -9.10
CA LYS A 185 1.20 8.02 -10.22
C LYS A 185 2.63 8.54 -10.12
N SER A 186 2.84 9.66 -9.43
CA SER A 186 4.17 10.24 -9.19
C SER A 186 5.01 9.39 -8.24
N LEU A 187 4.36 8.63 -7.35
CA LEU A 187 5.01 7.72 -6.42
C LEU A 187 5.40 6.38 -7.07
N TYR A 188 4.79 6.02 -8.21
CA TYR A 188 4.92 4.70 -8.81
C TYR A 188 6.37 4.28 -9.04
N ALA A 189 7.16 5.13 -9.68
CA ALA A 189 8.55 4.80 -10.00
C ALA A 189 9.42 4.61 -8.74
N LEU A 190 9.22 5.43 -7.71
CA LEU A 190 9.90 5.28 -6.42
C LEU A 190 9.51 3.95 -5.75
N SER A 191 8.21 3.65 -5.69
CA SER A 191 7.73 2.40 -5.10
C SER A 191 8.24 1.17 -5.85
N MET A 192 8.20 1.19 -7.19
CA MET A 192 8.73 0.08 -7.99
C MET A 192 10.24 -0.08 -7.87
N SER A 193 10.98 1.02 -7.65
CA SER A 193 12.42 0.95 -7.38
C SER A 193 12.74 0.30 -6.03
N VAL A 194 11.91 0.53 -5.01
CA VAL A 194 12.01 -0.23 -3.74
C VAL A 194 11.75 -1.72 -3.99
N ALA A 195 10.70 -2.04 -4.76
CA ALA A 195 10.40 -3.44 -5.12
C ALA A 195 11.58 -4.10 -5.85
N GLN A 196 12.21 -3.40 -6.78
CA GLN A 196 13.36 -3.90 -7.53
C GLN A 196 14.53 -4.26 -6.62
N LYS A 197 14.91 -3.36 -5.68
CA LYS A 197 15.98 -3.64 -4.73
C LYS A 197 15.66 -4.87 -3.87
N LEU A 198 14.47 -4.92 -3.29
CA LEU A 198 14.07 -6.04 -2.44
C LEU A 198 13.93 -7.35 -3.22
N ALA A 199 13.38 -7.32 -4.44
CA ALA A 199 13.28 -8.52 -5.26
C ALA A 199 14.66 -9.10 -5.63
N LYS A 200 15.65 -8.25 -5.88
CA LYS A 200 17.04 -8.68 -6.13
C LYS A 200 17.69 -9.27 -4.89
N ASP A 201 17.63 -8.57 -3.75
CA ASP A 201 18.35 -8.97 -2.53
C ASP A 201 17.73 -10.18 -1.81
N PHE A 202 16.47 -10.50 -2.12
CA PHE A 202 15.75 -11.67 -1.58
C PHE A 202 15.52 -12.78 -2.61
N ASP A 203 16.17 -12.74 -3.78
CA ASP A 203 15.95 -13.71 -4.88
C ASP A 203 14.46 -13.91 -5.20
N GLY A 204 13.67 -12.86 -5.11
CA GLY A 204 12.22 -12.89 -5.32
C GLY A 204 11.42 -13.60 -4.22
N LYS A 205 12.03 -14.10 -3.17
CA LYS A 205 11.35 -14.93 -2.14
C LYS A 205 10.55 -14.12 -1.13
N LEU A 206 10.88 -12.84 -0.93
CA LEU A 206 10.12 -11.95 -0.05
C LEU A 206 8.80 -11.56 -0.71
N ARG A 207 7.68 -11.77 -0.03
CA ARG A 207 6.38 -11.29 -0.52
C ARG A 207 6.32 -9.78 -0.51
N ILE A 208 5.80 -9.23 -1.60
CA ILE A 208 5.58 -7.78 -1.73
C ILE A 208 4.09 -7.54 -1.98
N SER A 209 3.46 -6.81 -1.06
CA SER A 209 2.17 -6.15 -1.26
C SER A 209 2.41 -4.75 -1.78
N TYR A 210 1.55 -4.23 -2.65
CA TYR A 210 1.78 -2.96 -3.32
C TYR A 210 0.80 -1.86 -2.90
N SER A 211 1.35 -0.66 -2.69
CA SER A 211 0.59 0.57 -2.46
C SER A 211 1.46 1.76 -2.89
N GLY A 212 1.29 2.22 -4.13
CA GLY A 212 2.15 3.28 -4.66
C GLY A 212 1.80 3.63 -6.11
N GLY A 213 0.58 4.12 -6.35
CA GLY A 213 0.17 4.55 -7.67
C GLY A 213 -0.26 3.44 -8.62
N ALA A 214 -0.78 2.32 -8.07
CA ALA A 214 -1.43 1.30 -8.88
C ALA A 214 -2.72 1.85 -9.50
N ASP A 215 -2.92 1.55 -10.78
CA ASP A 215 -4.11 1.92 -11.54
C ASP A 215 -4.36 0.95 -12.71
N TYR A 216 -5.36 1.26 -13.53
CA TYR A 216 -5.74 0.46 -14.68
C TYR A 216 -4.57 0.14 -15.66
N PHE A 217 -3.61 1.06 -15.82
CA PHE A 217 -2.55 0.94 -16.84
C PHE A 217 -1.36 0.09 -16.38
N ASN A 218 -1.20 -0.11 -15.07
CA ASN A 218 -0.03 -0.79 -14.53
C ASN A 218 -0.34 -2.02 -13.68
N ILE A 219 -1.57 -2.18 -13.18
CA ILE A 219 -1.91 -3.22 -12.20
C ILE A 219 -1.68 -4.65 -12.70
N THR A 220 -1.94 -4.93 -13.97
CA THR A 220 -1.71 -6.27 -14.54
C THR A 220 -0.23 -6.63 -14.54
N LYS A 221 0.65 -5.67 -14.89
CA LYS A 221 2.10 -5.86 -14.87
C LYS A 221 2.62 -6.08 -13.45
N ILE A 222 2.07 -5.35 -12.47
CA ILE A 222 2.41 -5.50 -11.04
C ILE A 222 2.08 -6.93 -10.58
N VAL A 223 0.86 -7.40 -10.85
CA VAL A 223 0.42 -8.75 -10.47
C VAL A 223 1.20 -9.83 -11.22
N ASP A 224 1.45 -9.65 -12.51
CA ASP A 224 2.22 -10.59 -13.35
C ASP A 224 3.71 -10.69 -12.95
N ALA A 225 4.21 -9.70 -12.21
CA ALA A 225 5.54 -9.75 -11.60
C ALA A 225 5.57 -10.50 -10.25
N GLY A 226 4.43 -11.00 -9.78
CA GLY A 226 4.30 -11.68 -8.49
C GLY A 226 4.07 -10.75 -7.30
N ILE A 227 3.72 -9.48 -7.54
CA ILE A 227 3.46 -8.49 -6.50
C ILE A 227 1.96 -8.40 -6.24
N TRP A 228 1.52 -8.89 -5.10
CA TRP A 228 0.13 -8.86 -4.63
C TRP A 228 0.04 -9.22 -3.14
N PRO A 229 -1.02 -8.77 -2.40
CA PRO A 229 -2.15 -7.97 -2.88
C PRO A 229 -1.79 -6.53 -3.24
N VAL A 230 -2.65 -5.89 -4.03
CA VAL A 230 -2.50 -4.50 -4.46
C VAL A 230 -3.56 -3.64 -3.80
N THR A 231 -3.12 -2.54 -3.18
CA THR A 231 -4.00 -1.54 -2.55
C THR A 231 -4.02 -0.28 -3.41
N MET A 232 -5.20 0.29 -3.61
CA MET A 232 -5.40 1.54 -4.35
C MET A 232 -6.21 2.53 -3.50
N ALA A 233 -5.74 3.78 -3.44
CA ALA A 233 -6.48 4.88 -2.81
C ALA A 233 -6.71 6.03 -3.81
N THR A 234 -5.64 6.65 -4.31
CA THR A 234 -5.70 7.80 -5.21
C THR A 234 -6.56 7.53 -6.45
N THR A 235 -6.52 6.30 -7.00
CA THR A 235 -7.35 5.91 -8.14
C THR A 235 -8.84 6.01 -7.84
N MET A 236 -9.26 5.68 -6.61
CA MET A 236 -10.66 5.73 -6.18
C MET A 236 -11.13 7.16 -5.88
N LEU A 237 -10.21 8.05 -5.52
CA LEU A 237 -10.51 9.45 -5.21
C LEU A 237 -10.65 10.32 -6.47
N LYS A 238 -10.28 9.81 -7.64
CA LYS A 238 -10.44 10.50 -8.92
C LYS A 238 -11.86 10.32 -9.49
N PRO A 239 -12.28 11.20 -10.42
CA PRO A 239 -13.54 11.04 -11.14
C PRO A 239 -13.71 9.63 -11.72
N GLY A 240 -14.88 9.05 -11.58
CA GLY A 240 -15.16 7.63 -11.86
C GLY A 240 -15.09 6.73 -10.62
N GLY A 241 -14.45 7.17 -9.54
CA GLY A 241 -14.53 6.52 -8.23
C GLY A 241 -14.47 4.99 -8.26
N TYR A 242 -15.47 4.34 -7.69
CA TYR A 242 -15.57 2.88 -7.60
C TYR A 242 -15.80 2.18 -8.96
N GLU A 243 -16.32 2.84 -9.99
CA GLU A 243 -16.42 2.26 -11.36
C GLU A 243 -15.05 1.86 -11.89
N ARG A 244 -13.98 2.51 -11.45
CA ARG A 244 -12.60 2.13 -11.79
C ARG A 244 -12.21 0.77 -11.24
N LEU A 245 -12.78 0.36 -10.09
CA LEU A 245 -12.57 -1.00 -9.57
C LEU A 245 -13.23 -2.04 -10.47
N GLU A 246 -14.40 -1.76 -11.00
CA GLU A 246 -15.05 -2.65 -11.96
C GLU A 246 -14.21 -2.78 -13.23
N GLN A 247 -13.77 -1.67 -13.82
CA GLN A 247 -12.89 -1.67 -14.99
C GLN A 247 -11.60 -2.49 -14.74
N ILE A 248 -10.99 -2.33 -13.59
CA ILE A 248 -9.81 -3.10 -13.19
C ILE A 248 -10.17 -4.58 -12.98
N GLY A 249 -11.31 -4.87 -12.35
CA GLY A 249 -11.80 -6.23 -12.15
C GLY A 249 -11.97 -6.98 -13.45
N GLN A 250 -12.43 -6.31 -14.54
CA GLN A 250 -12.57 -6.91 -15.86
C GLN A 250 -11.22 -7.42 -16.42
N LEU A 251 -10.08 -6.78 -16.07
CA LEU A 251 -8.75 -7.23 -16.50
C LEU A 251 -8.37 -8.59 -15.92
N PHE A 252 -9.02 -9.00 -14.83
CA PHE A 252 -8.72 -10.22 -14.09
C PHE A 252 -9.80 -11.32 -14.24
N LYS A 253 -10.91 -11.06 -14.96
CA LYS A 253 -12.00 -12.04 -15.11
C LYS A 253 -11.56 -13.40 -15.64
N ALA A 254 -10.59 -13.42 -16.55
CA ALA A 254 -10.07 -14.64 -17.15
C ALA A 254 -8.79 -15.16 -16.47
N LYS A 255 -8.32 -14.50 -15.42
CA LYS A 255 -7.10 -14.92 -14.71
C LYS A 255 -7.48 -15.75 -13.49
N GLU A 256 -6.97 -16.95 -13.43
CA GLU A 256 -7.03 -17.76 -12.21
C GLU A 256 -6.10 -17.21 -11.14
N ALA A 257 -6.52 -17.32 -9.88
CA ALA A 257 -5.66 -16.99 -8.74
C ALA A 257 -4.55 -18.03 -8.65
N ALA A 258 -3.30 -17.58 -8.79
CA ALA A 258 -2.14 -18.44 -8.62
C ALA A 258 -1.58 -18.32 -7.19
N ALA A 259 -0.99 -19.41 -6.70
CA ALA A 259 -0.19 -19.36 -5.48
C ALA A 259 1.04 -18.46 -5.69
N PHE A 260 1.58 -17.91 -4.59
CA PHE A 260 2.80 -17.12 -4.67
C PHE A 260 3.98 -17.98 -5.13
N ALA A 261 4.59 -17.61 -6.25
CA ALA A 261 5.72 -18.30 -6.85
C ALA A 261 7.01 -17.45 -6.84
N GLY A 262 6.98 -16.33 -6.13
CA GLY A 262 8.07 -15.37 -6.07
C GLY A 262 7.79 -14.08 -6.86
N VAL A 263 8.61 -13.08 -6.60
CA VAL A 263 8.61 -11.79 -7.32
C VAL A 263 9.68 -11.82 -8.40
N SER A 264 9.30 -11.57 -9.64
CA SER A 264 10.25 -11.52 -10.77
C SER A 264 11.02 -10.19 -10.75
N ALA A 265 12.28 -10.23 -10.33
CA ALA A 265 13.17 -9.06 -10.32
C ALA A 265 13.33 -8.47 -11.74
N GLU A 266 13.39 -9.31 -12.78
CA GLU A 266 13.49 -8.87 -14.18
C GLU A 266 12.26 -8.07 -14.62
N LYS A 267 11.04 -8.56 -14.34
CA LYS A 267 9.81 -7.84 -14.68
C LYS A 267 9.70 -6.53 -13.92
N VAL A 268 10.10 -6.52 -12.65
CA VAL A 268 10.10 -5.29 -11.83
C VAL A 268 11.10 -4.28 -12.37
N GLU A 269 12.30 -4.70 -12.75
CA GLU A 269 13.30 -3.84 -13.39
C GLU A 269 12.78 -3.24 -14.69
N ALA A 270 12.17 -4.05 -15.55
CA ALA A 270 11.56 -3.57 -16.79
C ALA A 270 10.46 -2.53 -16.54
N MET A 271 9.66 -2.68 -15.47
CA MET A 271 8.65 -1.68 -15.07
C MET A 271 9.27 -0.38 -14.56
N VAL A 272 10.37 -0.43 -13.82
CA VAL A 272 11.10 0.75 -13.36
C VAL A 272 11.67 1.53 -14.55
N GLU A 273 12.32 0.83 -15.48
CA GLU A 273 12.88 1.48 -16.68
C GLU A 273 11.78 2.08 -17.57
N ALA A 274 10.70 1.35 -17.79
CA ALA A 274 9.56 1.86 -18.56
C ALA A 274 8.93 3.11 -17.92
N ALA A 275 8.83 3.18 -16.59
CA ALA A 275 8.21 4.31 -15.89
C ALA A 275 8.95 5.62 -16.11
N LYS A 276 10.27 5.59 -16.33
CA LYS A 276 11.11 6.78 -16.53
C LYS A 276 10.76 7.57 -17.81
N SER A 277 10.12 6.93 -18.79
CA SER A 277 9.75 7.54 -20.06
C SER A 277 8.26 7.44 -20.40
N ASP A 278 7.49 6.69 -19.61
CA ASP A 278 6.06 6.51 -19.84
C ASP A 278 5.30 7.81 -19.56
N LYS A 279 4.57 8.30 -20.57
CA LYS A 279 3.74 9.51 -20.49
C LYS A 279 2.70 9.46 -19.36
N HIS A 280 2.34 8.27 -18.91
CA HIS A 280 1.42 8.10 -17.76
C HIS A 280 2.10 8.46 -16.44
N HIS A 281 3.39 8.20 -16.30
CA HIS A 281 4.14 8.38 -15.06
C HIS A 281 4.98 9.66 -15.03
N VAL A 282 5.61 10.06 -16.16
CA VAL A 282 6.39 11.28 -16.20
C VAL A 282 5.52 12.53 -16.15
N LYS A 283 6.08 13.60 -15.62
CA LYS A 283 5.43 14.91 -15.62
C LYS A 283 5.65 15.62 -16.96
N ALA A 284 4.60 15.79 -17.72
CA ALA A 284 4.66 16.61 -18.92
C ALA A 284 4.87 18.08 -18.55
N VAL A 285 6.01 18.65 -18.95
CA VAL A 285 6.27 20.10 -18.80
C VAL A 285 5.53 20.84 -19.90
N LYS A 286 4.44 21.53 -19.54
CA LYS A 286 3.78 22.46 -20.45
C LYS A 286 4.47 23.82 -20.40
N PRO A 287 4.64 24.52 -21.54
CA PRO A 287 5.13 25.90 -21.54
C PRO A 287 4.29 26.80 -20.62
N LEU A 288 4.94 27.74 -19.96
CA LEU A 288 4.27 28.68 -19.02
C LEU A 288 3.00 29.32 -19.58
N PRO A 289 2.94 29.79 -20.85
CA PRO A 289 1.70 30.35 -21.42
C PRO A 289 0.52 29.38 -21.45
N SER A 290 0.78 28.09 -21.63
CA SER A 290 -0.27 27.07 -21.66
C SER A 290 -0.75 26.66 -20.26
N ARG A 291 -0.03 27.07 -19.22
CA ARG A 291 -0.40 26.84 -17.81
C ARG A 291 -1.30 27.92 -17.23
N LYS A 292 -1.47 29.06 -17.93
CA LYS A 292 -2.33 30.13 -17.46
C LYS A 292 -3.79 29.71 -17.53
N VAL A 293 -4.41 29.60 -16.38
CA VAL A 293 -5.86 29.47 -16.28
C VAL A 293 -6.47 30.85 -16.53
N LYS A 294 -7.15 31.00 -17.65
CA LYS A 294 -7.79 32.28 -18.06
C LYS A 294 -9.13 32.52 -17.36
N LYS A 295 -9.71 31.50 -16.76
CA LYS A 295 -10.97 31.56 -16.01
C LYS A 295 -10.83 30.77 -14.71
N PRO A 296 -11.58 31.13 -13.65
CA PRO A 296 -11.65 30.31 -12.45
C PRO A 296 -12.02 28.87 -12.85
N VAL A 297 -11.24 27.91 -12.36
CA VAL A 297 -11.53 26.50 -12.55
C VAL A 297 -12.69 26.15 -11.63
N PRO A 298 -13.79 25.57 -12.12
CA PRO A 298 -14.86 25.08 -11.25
C PRO A 298 -14.31 24.12 -10.18
N LEU A 299 -14.89 24.12 -9.00
CA LEU A 299 -14.51 23.22 -7.89
C LEU A 299 -14.45 21.74 -8.32
N THR A 300 -15.34 21.36 -9.25
CA THR A 300 -15.34 20.03 -9.85
C THR A 300 -14.08 19.69 -10.61
N ASP A 301 -13.36 20.68 -11.13
CA ASP A 301 -12.10 20.47 -11.86
C ASP A 301 -10.89 20.48 -10.92
N CYS A 302 -11.04 20.98 -9.70
CA CYS A 302 -9.98 20.94 -8.67
C CYS A 302 -9.65 19.50 -8.25
N PHE A 303 -10.58 18.58 -8.37
CA PHE A 303 -10.36 17.14 -8.12
C PHE A 303 -9.58 16.45 -9.24
N ILE A 304 -9.31 17.14 -10.33
CA ILE A 304 -8.46 16.67 -11.42
C ILE A 304 -7.00 17.05 -11.18
N ALA A 305 -6.72 17.79 -10.10
CA ALA A 305 -5.37 18.15 -9.74
C ALA A 305 -4.52 16.87 -9.64
N PRO A 306 -3.38 16.83 -10.30
CA PRO A 306 -2.46 15.72 -10.16
C PRO A 306 -1.89 15.75 -8.75
N CYS A 307 -2.45 14.98 -7.89
CA CYS A 307 -1.77 14.56 -6.67
C CYS A 307 -0.86 13.42 -7.03
#